data_8be0f623a8a98b0b7b6746457f124f85
#
_entry.id   8be0f623a8a98b0b7b6746457f124f85
#
_cell.length_a   1.000
_cell.length_b   1.000
_cell.length_c   1.000
_cell.angle_alpha   90.00
_cell.angle_beta   90.00
_cell.angle_gamma   90.00
#
_symmetry.space_group_name_H-M   'P 1'
#
loop_
_entity.id
_entity.type
_entity.pdbx_description
1 polymer ?
#
loop_
_entity_poly.entity_id
_entity_poly.type
_entity_poly.pdbx_seq_one_letter_code
_entity_poly.pdbx_strand_id
1 'polypeptide(L)'
;MSDLFRESALGQAIRLVSRNNWLQYPEEKPGFVLPPQYAALLAGKEKQQEAASNLPNSQQSGAPLSPSASTSDTVAEGGEELKRERTAASIASGPYRDQRADIEQQAELQRTKSEPIVPQKTNDGLILVDWYTTDDPENPRNWSSLKKSYIVFVICLYTWVTYVAGSVYAFAEPGIVEHFGVSVEASELGLALYVLAYGVGPLIFGPLTEIPVIGRNPVYYLTFIVFFALSFPAAAINSFGGLLAIRFFAGFFGSVGIAIGGASIGDIFTLIYFPYGLGWWVLSFWAGPAIGPTFAGFAAQSKGWRWPLWEIVWICAVMAIFLLAFTPETSTPNILLRRARRLRKLTGDSRLQSESEIEQRNMTGSSVLIAALIRPFEITIKDPSVFFVNIYTALTYAIYFTFFEVFPLVFPPFYGFNLGETGAAFLACEVGAIVGLVLYFSYLYFYMIPDNIKNGFREQEHRLLPAIFGSVVIPVGLFIFAWTARPSIHWIVPLIGVAIFTVGQYCVIQGLFMYVPVSYPQYAASIFTGNDLIRSAIAAGCILAARPMFINLGVHKGVTVLAGLSVMGIIGTLLMYKYGKKLRAKSKFAQ
;
A
#
# COMPACT_ATOMS: atom_id res chain seq x y z
N MET A 1 -1.39 -0.37 25.00
CA MET A 1 -2.56 0.46 24.62
C MET A 1 -2.32 1.96 24.77
N SER A 2 -1.65 2.44 25.84
CA SER A 2 -1.29 3.85 25.99
C SER A 2 -0.47 4.41 24.82
N ASP A 3 0.43 3.59 24.24
CA ASP A 3 1.28 4.00 23.12
C ASP A 3 0.52 4.14 21.80
N LEU A 4 -0.48 3.26 21.55
CA LEU A 4 -1.35 3.40 20.37
C LEU A 4 -2.11 4.72 20.40
N PHE A 5 -2.68 5.05 21.57
CA PHE A 5 -3.42 6.29 21.74
C PHE A 5 -2.52 7.52 21.64
N ARG A 6 -1.31 7.49 22.24
CA ARG A 6 -0.34 8.59 22.15
C ARG A 6 0.01 8.94 20.71
N GLU A 7 0.26 7.92 19.87
CA GLU A 7 0.66 8.10 18.47
C GLU A 7 -0.51 8.40 17.52
N SER A 8 -1.75 8.21 17.97
CA SER A 8 -2.96 8.48 17.18
C SER A 8 -3.20 9.96 16.94
N ALA A 9 -4.10 10.29 16.00
CA ALA A 9 -4.49 11.67 15.72
C ALA A 9 -5.03 12.40 16.96
N LEU A 10 -5.92 11.74 17.73
CA LEU A 10 -6.47 12.30 18.97
C LEU A 10 -5.39 12.45 20.05
N GLY A 11 -4.52 11.47 20.20
CA GLY A 11 -3.41 11.55 21.15
C GLY A 11 -2.45 12.70 20.82
N GLN A 12 -2.11 12.89 19.56
CA GLN A 12 -1.27 14.02 19.12
C GLN A 12 -1.98 15.37 19.30
N ALA A 13 -3.29 15.45 19.05
CA ALA A 13 -4.08 16.65 19.32
C ALA A 13 -4.08 16.99 20.82
N ILE A 14 -4.28 16.00 21.71
CA ILE A 14 -4.20 16.18 23.17
C ILE A 14 -2.81 16.65 23.59
N ARG A 15 -1.74 16.09 23.02
CA ARG A 15 -0.36 16.53 23.28
C ARG A 15 -0.15 17.99 22.88
N LEU A 16 -0.66 18.40 21.72
CA LEU A 16 -0.55 19.78 21.24
C LEU A 16 -1.27 20.75 22.21
N VAL A 17 -2.52 20.42 22.59
CA VAL A 17 -3.33 21.25 23.51
C VAL A 17 -2.70 21.29 24.91
N SER A 18 -2.18 20.18 25.42
CA SER A 18 -1.52 20.10 26.73
C SER A 18 -0.07 20.62 26.72
N ARG A 19 0.43 21.14 25.60
CA ARG A 19 1.83 21.56 25.41
C ARG A 19 2.82 20.44 25.77
N ASN A 20 2.52 19.22 25.37
CA ASN A 20 3.27 17.99 25.63
C ASN A 20 3.37 17.58 27.13
N ASN A 21 2.51 18.09 28.00
CA ASN A 21 2.49 17.67 29.40
C ASN A 21 1.80 16.32 29.60
N TRP A 22 0.87 15.94 28.71
CA TRP A 22 0.19 14.67 28.72
C TRP A 22 0.72 13.75 27.62
N LEU A 23 0.63 12.46 27.83
CA LEU A 23 1.07 11.43 26.86
C LEU A 23 2.54 11.60 26.41
N GLN A 24 3.43 11.87 27.36
CA GLN A 24 4.85 12.14 27.10
C GLN A 24 5.57 10.95 26.49
N TYR A 25 6.52 11.22 25.60
CA TYR A 25 7.50 10.25 25.12
C TYR A 25 8.54 9.95 26.19
N PRO A 26 9.28 8.82 26.09
CA PRO A 26 10.34 8.50 27.03
C PRO A 26 11.34 9.65 27.22
N GLU A 27 11.75 10.30 26.12
CA GLU A 27 12.72 11.41 26.11
C GLU A 27 12.19 12.72 26.72
N GLU A 28 10.88 12.84 26.91
CA GLU A 28 10.23 14.03 27.47
C GLU A 28 9.98 13.89 28.98
N LYS A 29 10.15 12.67 29.54
CA LYS A 29 9.90 12.41 30.96
C LYS A 29 11.06 12.93 31.80
N PRO A 30 10.78 13.52 32.97
CA PRO A 30 11.83 13.90 33.90
C PRO A 30 12.61 12.66 34.34
N GLY A 31 13.93 12.72 34.25
CA GLY A 31 14.83 11.61 34.61
C GLY A 31 15.20 10.66 33.45
N PHE A 32 14.82 10.99 32.22
CA PHE A 32 15.32 10.23 31.05
C PHE A 32 16.85 10.34 30.97
N VAL A 33 17.50 9.19 30.93
CA VAL A 33 18.96 9.10 30.76
C VAL A 33 19.24 8.81 29.29
N LEU A 34 20.05 9.71 28.67
CA LEU A 34 20.47 9.53 27.29
C LEU A 34 21.26 8.20 27.15
N PRO A 35 20.95 7.36 26.15
CA PRO A 35 21.70 6.13 25.96
C PRO A 35 23.22 6.36 25.88
N PRO A 36 24.03 5.48 26.50
CA PRO A 36 25.49 5.70 26.63
C PRO A 36 26.19 5.94 25.30
N GLN A 37 25.69 5.33 24.23
CA GLN A 37 26.23 5.46 22.87
C GLN A 37 26.14 6.91 22.36
N TYR A 38 25.00 7.58 22.60
CA TYR A 38 24.82 8.98 22.23
C TYR A 38 25.63 9.91 23.16
N ALA A 39 25.64 9.61 24.46
CA ALA A 39 26.41 10.39 25.43
C ALA A 39 27.92 10.39 25.10
N ALA A 40 28.47 9.24 24.73
CA ALA A 40 29.87 9.13 24.33
C ALA A 40 30.23 9.94 23.08
N LEU A 41 29.34 9.94 22.07
CA LEU A 41 29.55 10.72 20.84
C LEU A 41 29.41 12.24 21.05
N LEU A 42 28.57 12.66 21.99
CA LEU A 42 28.40 14.06 22.37
C LEU A 42 29.56 14.57 23.23
N ALA A 43 30.01 13.77 24.22
CA ALA A 43 31.13 14.11 25.10
C ALA A 43 32.48 14.19 24.38
N GLY A 44 32.66 13.47 23.27
CA GLY A 44 33.85 13.54 22.43
C GLY A 44 34.14 14.95 21.87
N LYS A 45 33.15 15.85 21.89
CA LYS A 45 33.31 17.25 21.49
C LYS A 45 33.83 18.15 22.64
N GLU A 46 33.42 17.90 23.86
CA GLU A 46 33.91 18.67 25.00
C GLU A 46 35.43 18.53 25.12
N LYS A 47 35.94 17.31 24.99
CA LYS A 47 37.39 17.04 24.99
C LYS A 47 38.13 17.70 23.79
N GLN A 48 37.50 17.76 22.60
CA GLN A 48 38.11 18.43 21.45
C GLN A 48 38.01 19.97 21.52
N GLN A 49 36.97 20.52 22.11
CA GLN A 49 36.83 21.95 22.33
C GLN A 49 37.72 22.44 23.48
N GLU A 50 37.85 21.69 24.57
CA GLU A 50 38.82 21.98 25.62
C GLU A 50 40.28 21.84 25.13
N ALA A 51 40.58 20.83 24.29
CA ALA A 51 41.90 20.72 23.65
C ALA A 51 42.19 21.87 22.66
N ALA A 52 41.16 22.36 21.95
CA ALA A 52 41.30 23.49 21.02
C ALA A 52 41.38 24.85 21.75
N SER A 53 40.74 25.00 22.92
CA SER A 53 40.80 26.21 23.71
C SER A 53 42.08 26.33 24.55
N ASN A 54 42.78 25.23 24.78
CA ASN A 54 44.03 25.17 25.56
C ASN A 54 45.31 25.14 24.68
N LEU A 55 45.22 25.39 23.37
CA LEU A 55 46.38 25.60 22.50
C LEU A 55 46.89 27.04 22.64
N PRO A 56 48.14 27.26 23.04
CA PRO A 56 48.69 28.61 23.10
C PRO A 56 48.82 29.18 21.71
N ASN A 57 48.42 30.45 21.61
CA ASN A 57 48.49 31.26 20.42
C ASN A 57 49.97 31.45 19.99
N SER A 58 50.50 30.62 19.10
CA SER A 58 51.82 30.87 18.51
C SER A 58 51.87 30.39 17.06
N GLN A 59 52.02 31.40 16.19
CA GLN A 59 52.61 31.34 14.85
C GLN A 59 51.73 30.90 13.67
N GLN A 60 51.16 31.91 13.09
CA GLN A 60 51.03 32.03 11.64
C GLN A 60 52.44 32.13 11.00
N SER A 61 52.81 31.22 10.14
CA SER A 61 53.65 31.51 8.97
C SER A 61 53.62 30.31 8.00
N GLY A 62 53.26 30.60 6.85
CA GLY A 62 53.21 30.23 5.51
C GLY A 62 54.01 29.06 4.94
N ALA A 63 53.42 28.49 4.00
CA ALA A 63 53.75 28.18 2.58
C ALA A 63 53.33 26.78 2.16
N PRO A 64 52.99 26.60 0.89
CA PRO A 64 52.32 25.38 0.39
C PRO A 64 53.30 24.34 -0.13
N LEU A 65 53.00 23.07 0.02
CA LEU A 65 53.68 21.99 -0.69
C LEU A 65 52.69 21.09 -1.44
N SER A 66 52.96 20.93 -2.70
CA SER A 66 52.29 20.15 -3.73
C SER A 66 52.42 18.61 -3.54
N PRO A 67 51.65 17.82 -4.25
CA PRO A 67 51.52 16.37 -4.02
C PRO A 67 52.55 15.56 -4.79
N SER A 68 53.03 14.49 -4.19
CA SER A 68 53.76 13.45 -4.93
C SER A 68 53.03 12.11 -4.77
N ALA A 69 52.76 11.52 -5.93
CA ALA A 69 52.26 10.17 -6.09
C ALA A 69 53.35 9.15 -5.76
N SER A 70 52.98 8.04 -5.12
CA SER A 70 53.67 6.77 -5.34
C SER A 70 52.74 5.59 -5.11
N THR A 71 52.58 4.83 -6.16
CA THR A 71 52.05 3.47 -6.26
C THR A 71 52.86 2.47 -5.44
N SER A 72 52.19 1.53 -4.78
CA SER A 72 52.68 0.15 -4.68
C SER A 72 51.54 -0.80 -4.31
N ASP A 73 51.29 -1.74 -5.20
CA ASP A 73 50.45 -2.92 -5.00
C ASP A 73 51.01 -3.81 -3.91
N THR A 74 50.14 -4.29 -3.02
CA THR A 74 50.31 -5.61 -2.40
C THR A 74 48.93 -6.18 -2.06
N VAL A 75 48.67 -7.32 -2.65
CA VAL A 75 47.52 -8.20 -2.42
C VAL A 75 47.65 -8.80 -1.02
N ALA A 76 46.60 -8.69 -0.20
CA ALA A 76 46.39 -9.53 0.96
C ALA A 76 44.90 -9.85 1.05
N GLU A 77 44.57 -11.13 0.89
CA GLU A 77 43.27 -11.74 1.19
C GLU A 77 43.00 -11.64 2.71
N GLY A 78 41.83 -11.15 3.04
CA GLY A 78 41.30 -11.12 4.41
C GLY A 78 40.07 -10.25 4.42
N GLY A 79 38.88 -10.88 4.47
CA GLY A 79 37.59 -10.18 4.41
C GLY A 79 37.37 -9.23 5.60
N GLU A 80 37.72 -7.97 5.41
CA GLU A 80 37.17 -6.84 6.13
C GLU A 80 36.29 -6.08 5.14
N GLU A 81 34.97 -6.15 5.36
CA GLU A 81 34.01 -5.26 4.71
C GLU A 81 34.47 -3.82 4.91
N LEU A 82 34.91 -3.19 3.85
CA LEU A 82 35.19 -1.76 3.76
C LEU A 82 33.91 -1.01 4.16
N LYS A 83 33.80 -0.61 5.44
CA LYS A 83 32.81 0.38 5.90
C LYS A 83 33.08 1.66 5.13
N ARG A 84 32.37 1.86 4.02
CA ARG A 84 32.38 3.12 3.27
C ARG A 84 32.03 4.24 4.25
N GLU A 85 33.01 5.11 4.51
CA GLU A 85 32.79 6.31 5.31
C GLU A 85 31.70 7.19 4.67
N ARG A 86 30.61 7.41 5.38
CA ARG A 86 29.45 8.14 4.90
C ARG A 86 29.57 9.63 5.16
N THR A 87 29.31 10.46 4.18
CA THR A 87 29.16 11.91 4.30
C THR A 87 27.67 12.30 4.17
N ALA A 88 27.28 13.48 4.66
CA ALA A 88 25.91 14.00 4.46
C ALA A 88 25.55 14.08 2.95
N ALA A 89 26.52 14.41 2.09
CA ALA A 89 26.33 14.44 0.64
C ALA A 89 26.11 13.03 0.06
N SER A 90 26.83 12.02 0.56
CA SER A 90 26.65 10.63 0.10
C SER A 90 25.32 10.03 0.57
N ILE A 91 24.83 10.44 1.74
CA ILE A 91 23.51 10.05 2.26
C ILE A 91 22.40 10.69 1.42
N ALA A 92 22.53 11.97 1.07
CA ALA A 92 21.56 12.70 0.25
C ALA A 92 21.46 12.18 -1.20
N SER A 93 22.46 11.44 -1.70
CA SER A 93 22.54 10.92 -3.07
C SER A 93 22.37 9.41 -3.22
N GLY A 94 22.31 8.65 -2.11
CA GLY A 94 22.35 7.18 -2.13
C GLY A 94 21.03 6.49 -1.74
N PRO A 95 20.79 5.28 -2.24
CA PRO A 95 19.64 4.46 -1.86
C PRO A 95 19.87 3.82 -0.48
N TYR A 96 19.38 4.48 0.55
CA TYR A 96 19.47 4.01 1.95
C TYR A 96 18.59 2.80 2.26
N ARG A 97 17.42 2.72 1.63
CA ARG A 97 16.42 1.68 1.91
C ARG A 97 16.95 0.25 1.71
N ASP A 98 17.85 0.04 0.75
CA ASP A 98 18.26 -1.31 0.34
C ASP A 98 19.22 -1.97 1.32
N GLN A 99 20.25 -1.27 1.77
CA GLN A 99 21.23 -1.82 2.73
C GLN A 99 20.60 -2.08 4.10
N ARG A 100 19.66 -1.25 4.52
CA ARG A 100 18.97 -1.44 5.81
C ARG A 100 17.99 -2.60 5.77
N ALA A 101 17.31 -2.81 4.64
CA ALA A 101 16.43 -3.96 4.46
C ALA A 101 17.20 -5.28 4.56
N ASP A 102 18.38 -5.36 3.96
CA ASP A 102 19.22 -6.55 4.02
C ASP A 102 19.77 -6.82 5.44
N ILE A 103 20.23 -5.77 6.14
CA ILE A 103 20.74 -5.89 7.53
C ILE A 103 19.61 -6.32 8.49
N GLU A 104 18.43 -5.70 8.38
CA GLU A 104 17.29 -6.05 9.21
C GLU A 104 16.76 -7.46 8.91
N GLN A 105 16.88 -7.90 7.66
CA GLN A 105 16.51 -9.23 7.21
C GLN A 105 17.47 -10.30 7.76
N GLN A 106 18.78 -10.04 7.77
CA GLN A 106 19.79 -10.91 8.39
C GLN A 106 19.64 -10.96 9.90
N ALA A 107 19.36 -9.83 10.54
CA ALA A 107 19.13 -9.76 11.99
C ALA A 107 17.89 -10.54 12.44
N GLU A 108 16.86 -10.65 11.60
CA GLU A 108 15.66 -11.42 11.91
C GLU A 108 15.86 -12.93 11.76
N LEU A 109 16.66 -13.35 10.80
CA LEU A 109 17.07 -14.75 10.64
C LEU A 109 17.93 -15.24 11.84
N GLN A 110 18.64 -14.30 12.49
CA GLN A 110 19.50 -14.55 13.66
C GLN A 110 18.92 -13.94 14.92
N ARG A 111 17.66 -14.19 15.30
CA ARG A 111 17.02 -13.62 16.51
C ARG A 111 18.01 -13.52 17.66
N THR A 112 18.76 -12.42 17.71
CA THR A 112 19.77 -12.13 18.71
C THR A 112 19.15 -11.43 19.92
N LYS A 113 19.83 -11.52 21.05
CA LYS A 113 19.52 -10.75 22.25
C LYS A 113 19.49 -9.25 21.93
N SER A 114 18.71 -8.48 22.71
CA SER A 114 18.70 -7.02 22.61
C SER A 114 20.13 -6.46 22.64
N GLU A 115 20.57 -5.86 21.53
CA GLU A 115 21.91 -5.27 21.42
C GLU A 115 21.77 -3.76 21.20
N PRO A 116 22.61 -2.93 21.85
CA PRO A 116 22.64 -1.51 21.63
C PRO A 116 23.12 -1.17 20.22
N ILE A 117 22.36 -0.34 19.50
CA ILE A 117 22.73 0.18 18.18
C ILE A 117 23.61 1.41 18.36
N VAL A 118 24.83 1.36 17.84
CA VAL A 118 25.75 2.51 17.90
C VAL A 118 25.38 3.51 16.80
N PRO A 119 25.05 4.77 17.14
CA PRO A 119 24.72 5.79 16.16
C PRO A 119 25.93 6.04 15.25
N GLN A 120 25.68 6.14 13.94
CA GLN A 120 26.73 6.45 12.97
C GLN A 120 27.06 7.95 13.03
N LYS A 121 28.34 8.29 12.99
CA LYS A 121 28.82 9.65 12.80
C LYS A 121 29.25 9.82 11.34
N THR A 122 28.76 10.84 10.68
CA THR A 122 29.21 11.19 9.33
C THR A 122 30.55 11.93 9.39
N ASN A 123 31.31 11.92 8.29
CA ASN A 123 32.58 12.68 8.21
C ASN A 123 32.36 14.18 8.41
N ASP A 124 31.16 14.70 8.12
CA ASP A 124 30.75 16.09 8.35
C ASP A 124 30.41 16.37 9.84
N GLY A 125 30.60 15.39 10.71
CA GLY A 125 30.37 15.52 12.15
C GLY A 125 28.91 15.41 12.60
N LEU A 126 27.97 15.07 11.72
CA LEU A 126 26.58 14.82 12.08
C LEU A 126 26.45 13.44 12.76
N ILE A 127 25.53 13.32 13.69
CA ILE A 127 25.21 12.08 14.42
C ILE A 127 23.85 11.60 13.90
N LEU A 128 23.83 10.45 13.23
CA LEU A 128 22.60 9.87 12.70
C LEU A 128 21.79 9.26 13.83
N VAL A 129 20.58 9.78 14.03
CA VAL A 129 19.65 9.24 15.02
C VAL A 129 19.00 7.98 14.46
N ASP A 130 19.16 6.88 15.18
CA ASP A 130 18.63 5.56 14.89
C ASP A 130 17.86 5.00 16.10
N TRP A 131 17.45 3.73 16.02
CA TRP A 131 16.88 2.98 17.13
C TRP A 131 17.92 2.83 18.24
N TYR A 132 17.49 2.79 19.52
CA TYR A 132 18.41 2.64 20.64
C TYR A 132 18.97 1.23 20.74
N THR A 133 18.12 0.24 20.45
CA THR A 133 18.46 -1.19 20.50
C THR A 133 17.81 -1.92 19.34
N THR A 134 18.27 -3.14 19.05
CA THR A 134 17.69 -3.98 18.01
C THR A 134 16.21 -4.31 18.25
N ASP A 135 15.78 -4.34 19.52
CA ASP A 135 14.40 -4.57 19.97
C ASP A 135 13.64 -3.30 20.40
N ASP A 136 14.10 -2.13 19.98
CA ASP A 136 13.47 -0.83 20.31
C ASP A 136 11.95 -0.88 20.11
N PRO A 137 11.15 -0.57 21.14
CA PRO A 137 9.68 -0.65 21.06
C PRO A 137 9.02 0.42 20.18
N GLU A 138 9.74 1.51 19.84
CA GLU A 138 9.26 2.50 18.88
C GLU A 138 9.42 2.04 17.43
N ASN A 139 10.27 1.03 17.17
CA ASN A 139 10.41 0.45 15.84
C ASN A 139 9.12 -0.34 15.48
N PRO A 140 8.40 0.02 14.41
CA PRO A 140 7.18 -0.68 14.02
C PRO A 140 7.38 -2.18 13.77
N ARG A 141 8.55 -2.59 13.32
CA ARG A 141 8.89 -4.01 13.08
C ARG A 141 9.00 -4.84 14.35
N ASN A 142 9.29 -4.20 15.50
CA ASN A 142 9.39 -4.87 16.81
C ASN A 142 8.05 -4.92 17.56
N TRP A 143 6.99 -4.35 17.02
CA TRP A 143 5.70 -4.36 17.70
C TRP A 143 5.18 -5.79 17.90
N SER A 144 4.45 -6.00 19.00
CA SER A 144 3.83 -7.29 19.31
C SER A 144 2.89 -7.73 18.20
N SER A 145 2.75 -9.05 18.03
CA SER A 145 1.86 -9.63 17.01
C SER A 145 0.42 -9.10 17.11
N LEU A 146 -0.08 -8.91 18.34
CA LEU A 146 -1.41 -8.33 18.55
C LEU A 146 -1.51 -6.89 18.04
N LYS A 147 -0.49 -6.06 18.30
CA LYS A 147 -0.45 -4.67 17.82
C LYS A 147 -0.36 -4.62 16.29
N LYS A 148 0.47 -5.46 15.68
CA LYS A 148 0.59 -5.59 14.22
C LYS A 148 -0.74 -6.03 13.60
N SER A 149 -1.38 -7.08 14.14
CA SER A 149 -2.68 -7.57 13.65
C SER A 149 -3.77 -6.52 13.76
N TYR A 150 -3.79 -5.75 14.86
CA TYR A 150 -4.73 -4.64 15.03
C TYR A 150 -4.55 -3.57 13.94
N ILE A 151 -3.32 -3.20 13.64
CA ILE A 151 -3.04 -2.18 12.61
C ILE A 151 -3.41 -2.68 11.21
N VAL A 152 -3.08 -3.95 10.89
CA VAL A 152 -3.54 -4.60 9.65
C VAL A 152 -5.05 -4.57 9.57
N PHE A 153 -5.75 -4.93 10.65
CA PHE A 153 -7.22 -4.87 10.70
C PHE A 153 -7.76 -3.46 10.39
N VAL A 154 -7.19 -2.41 10.98
CA VAL A 154 -7.62 -1.03 10.72
C VAL A 154 -7.37 -0.62 9.27
N ILE A 155 -6.22 -0.99 8.69
CA ILE A 155 -5.90 -0.74 7.28
C ILE A 155 -6.88 -1.50 6.37
N CYS A 156 -7.16 -2.77 6.66
CA CYS A 156 -8.12 -3.59 5.93
C CYS A 156 -9.53 -3.00 6.03
N LEU A 157 -9.94 -2.54 7.22
CA LEU A 157 -11.24 -1.92 7.44
C LEU A 157 -11.38 -0.62 6.64
N TYR A 158 -10.34 0.22 6.59
CA TYR A 158 -10.37 1.43 5.77
C TYR A 158 -10.51 1.09 4.28
N THR A 159 -9.70 0.15 3.79
CA THR A 159 -9.76 -0.32 2.41
C THR A 159 -11.15 -0.87 2.08
N TRP A 160 -11.70 -1.72 2.96
CA TRP A 160 -13.02 -2.28 2.83
C TRP A 160 -14.12 -1.20 2.75
N VAL A 161 -14.11 -0.21 3.65
CA VAL A 161 -15.09 0.89 3.64
C VAL A 161 -15.09 1.65 2.32
N THR A 162 -13.89 1.93 1.77
CA THR A 162 -13.77 2.64 0.50
C THR A 162 -14.33 1.81 -0.66
N TYR A 163 -14.04 0.51 -0.70
CA TYR A 163 -14.58 -0.37 -1.74
C TYR A 163 -16.10 -0.59 -1.62
N VAL A 164 -16.59 -0.74 -0.39
CA VAL A 164 -18.04 -0.82 -0.12
C VAL A 164 -18.74 0.44 -0.63
N ALA A 165 -18.22 1.62 -0.34
CA ALA A 165 -18.81 2.89 -0.78
C ALA A 165 -18.87 3.02 -2.32
N GLY A 166 -18.00 2.31 -3.05
CA GLY A 166 -18.09 2.15 -4.50
C GLY A 166 -19.26 1.26 -4.89
N SER A 167 -19.26 0.02 -4.39
CA SER A 167 -20.14 -1.06 -4.84
C SER A 167 -21.61 -0.91 -4.46
N VAL A 168 -21.91 -0.31 -3.29
CA VAL A 168 -23.30 -0.06 -2.86
C VAL A 168 -24.07 0.82 -3.84
N TYR A 169 -23.37 1.68 -4.57
CA TYR A 169 -23.99 2.59 -5.53
C TYR A 169 -24.69 1.83 -6.67
N ALA A 170 -24.12 0.74 -7.16
CA ALA A 170 -24.70 -0.07 -8.21
C ALA A 170 -26.12 -0.58 -7.86
N PHE A 171 -26.39 -0.82 -6.58
CA PHE A 171 -27.71 -1.25 -6.10
C PHE A 171 -28.66 -0.09 -5.82
N ALA A 172 -28.17 1.14 -5.81
CA ALA A 172 -28.98 2.35 -5.78
C ALA A 172 -29.40 2.84 -7.19
N GLU A 173 -28.72 2.39 -8.25
CA GLU A 173 -28.92 2.85 -9.64
C GLU A 173 -30.37 2.77 -10.13
N PRO A 174 -31.13 1.68 -9.92
CA PRO A 174 -32.51 1.65 -10.39
C PRO A 174 -33.36 2.80 -9.84
N GLY A 175 -33.22 3.09 -8.54
CA GLY A 175 -33.92 4.22 -7.94
C GLY A 175 -33.37 5.59 -8.31
N ILE A 176 -32.09 5.70 -8.67
CA ILE A 176 -31.49 6.91 -9.21
C ILE A 176 -32.04 7.23 -10.60
N VAL A 177 -32.13 6.22 -11.48
CA VAL A 177 -32.73 6.33 -12.81
C VAL A 177 -34.17 6.84 -12.71
N GLU A 178 -34.98 6.24 -11.84
CA GLU A 178 -36.37 6.64 -11.61
C GLU A 178 -36.48 8.06 -11.04
N HIS A 179 -35.68 8.39 -10.01
CA HIS A 179 -35.77 9.65 -9.29
C HIS A 179 -35.32 10.85 -10.11
N PHE A 180 -34.24 10.72 -10.89
CA PHE A 180 -33.67 11.82 -11.66
C PHE A 180 -34.11 11.81 -13.14
N GLY A 181 -34.80 10.77 -13.61
CA GLY A 181 -35.22 10.62 -15.01
C GLY A 181 -34.05 10.52 -16.00
N VAL A 182 -32.95 9.90 -15.59
CA VAL A 182 -31.73 9.72 -16.39
C VAL A 182 -31.69 8.32 -17.02
N SER A 183 -30.86 8.12 -18.05
CA SER A 183 -30.65 6.79 -18.62
C SER A 183 -29.83 5.89 -17.65
N VAL A 184 -29.90 4.58 -17.88
CA VAL A 184 -29.13 3.61 -17.09
C VAL A 184 -27.63 3.87 -17.25
N GLU A 185 -27.19 4.09 -18.49
CA GLU A 185 -25.77 4.38 -18.79
C GLU A 185 -25.28 5.68 -18.12
N ALA A 186 -26.17 6.67 -17.97
CA ALA A 186 -25.85 7.88 -17.22
C ALA A 186 -25.71 7.58 -15.72
N SER A 187 -26.54 6.71 -15.16
CA SER A 187 -26.44 6.34 -13.74
C SER A 187 -25.15 5.56 -13.42
N GLU A 188 -24.69 4.69 -14.32
CA GLU A 188 -23.43 3.96 -14.21
C GLU A 188 -22.19 4.88 -14.06
N LEU A 189 -22.28 6.15 -14.55
CA LEU A 189 -21.22 7.14 -14.34
C LEU A 189 -20.91 7.37 -12.86
N GLY A 190 -21.87 7.21 -11.96
CA GLY A 190 -21.63 7.38 -10.53
C GLY A 190 -20.68 6.33 -9.95
N LEU A 191 -20.73 5.09 -10.44
CA LEU A 191 -19.76 4.04 -10.12
C LEU A 191 -18.45 4.26 -10.87
N ALA A 192 -18.50 4.49 -12.18
CA ALA A 192 -17.32 4.66 -13.03
C ALA A 192 -16.42 5.83 -12.58
N LEU A 193 -17.02 6.99 -12.27
CA LEU A 193 -16.28 8.16 -11.78
C LEU A 193 -15.66 7.92 -10.40
N TYR A 194 -16.36 7.22 -9.53
CA TYR A 194 -15.80 6.84 -8.23
C TYR A 194 -14.58 5.94 -8.38
N VAL A 195 -14.68 4.90 -9.25
CA VAL A 195 -13.61 3.96 -9.55
C VAL A 195 -12.41 4.67 -10.21
N LEU A 196 -12.66 5.56 -11.17
CA LEU A 196 -11.61 6.36 -11.79
C LEU A 196 -10.90 7.25 -10.76
N ALA A 197 -11.67 7.92 -9.92
CA ALA A 197 -11.16 8.89 -8.96
C ALA A 197 -10.26 8.24 -7.89
N TYR A 198 -10.60 7.04 -7.39
CA TYR A 198 -9.70 6.38 -6.43
C TYR A 198 -8.41 5.87 -7.08
N GLY A 199 -8.36 5.70 -8.43
CA GLY A 199 -7.11 5.47 -9.14
C GLY A 199 -6.26 6.73 -9.32
N VAL A 200 -6.90 7.91 -9.42
CA VAL A 200 -6.20 9.20 -9.57
C VAL A 200 -5.63 9.69 -8.23
N GLY A 201 -6.34 9.50 -7.12
CA GLY A 201 -5.94 10.01 -5.81
C GLY A 201 -4.53 9.60 -5.36
N PRO A 202 -4.11 8.34 -5.54
CA PRO A 202 -2.78 7.87 -5.17
C PRO A 202 -1.62 8.61 -5.83
N LEU A 203 -1.81 9.19 -7.01
CA LEU A 203 -0.80 10.02 -7.66
C LEU A 203 -0.38 11.22 -6.81
N ILE A 204 -1.29 11.74 -6.00
CA ILE A 204 -1.04 12.89 -5.11
C ILE A 204 -0.74 12.41 -3.69
N PHE A 205 -1.58 11.53 -3.14
CA PHE A 205 -1.47 11.12 -1.75
C PHE A 205 -0.33 10.14 -1.49
N GLY A 206 0.04 9.30 -2.46
CA GLY A 206 1.16 8.36 -2.34
C GLY A 206 2.46 9.08 -1.97
N PRO A 207 2.97 9.97 -2.83
CA PRO A 207 4.18 10.74 -2.56
C PRO A 207 4.10 11.57 -1.29
N LEU A 208 2.91 12.10 -0.97
CA LEU A 208 2.71 12.91 0.24
C LEU A 208 2.98 12.10 1.53
N THR A 209 2.64 10.81 1.53
CA THR A 209 2.91 9.91 2.67
C THR A 209 4.38 9.51 2.79
N GLU A 210 5.16 9.67 1.73
CA GLU A 210 6.58 9.36 1.71
C GLU A 210 7.45 10.51 2.22
N ILE A 211 6.88 11.72 2.34
CA ILE A 211 7.56 12.88 2.92
C ILE A 211 7.72 12.66 4.43
N PRO A 212 8.96 12.52 4.96
CA PRO A 212 9.18 12.20 6.37
C PRO A 212 8.61 13.21 7.36
N VAL A 213 8.51 14.49 6.98
CA VAL A 213 7.88 15.52 7.84
C VAL A 213 6.40 15.28 8.03
N ILE A 214 5.71 14.74 7.02
CA ILE A 214 4.27 14.46 7.04
C ILE A 214 4.03 13.09 7.68
N GLY A 215 4.63 12.04 7.13
CA GLY A 215 4.38 10.65 7.51
C GLY A 215 3.07 10.10 6.90
N ARG A 216 2.66 8.91 7.30
CA ARG A 216 1.47 8.26 6.75
C ARG A 216 0.18 8.69 7.43
N ASN A 217 0.17 8.79 8.74
CA ASN A 217 -1.03 9.03 9.55
C ASN A 217 -1.76 10.32 9.18
N PRO A 218 -1.13 11.50 9.06
CA PRO A 218 -1.83 12.74 8.70
C PRO A 218 -2.60 12.63 7.39
N VAL A 219 -2.03 11.95 6.40
CA VAL A 219 -2.70 11.74 5.11
C VAL A 219 -3.91 10.82 5.28
N TYR A 220 -3.77 9.70 6.02
CA TYR A 220 -4.88 8.78 6.29
C TYR A 220 -6.08 9.48 6.91
N TYR A 221 -5.90 10.18 8.03
CA TYR A 221 -7.05 10.76 8.72
C TYR A 221 -7.60 12.02 8.06
N LEU A 222 -6.77 12.87 7.43
CA LEU A 222 -7.27 14.05 6.73
C LEU A 222 -8.12 13.67 5.51
N THR A 223 -7.62 12.74 4.70
CA THR A 223 -8.39 12.26 3.53
C THR A 223 -9.65 11.51 3.94
N PHE A 224 -9.58 10.71 5.00
CA PHE A 224 -10.75 10.01 5.51
C PHE A 224 -11.82 10.95 6.07
N ILE A 225 -11.43 12.02 6.78
CA ILE A 225 -12.39 13.01 7.28
C ILE A 225 -13.14 13.67 6.11
N VAL A 226 -12.43 14.02 5.03
CA VAL A 226 -13.06 14.60 3.83
C VAL A 226 -13.98 13.57 3.17
N PHE A 227 -13.52 12.32 3.01
CA PHE A 227 -14.34 11.22 2.47
C PHE A 227 -15.61 11.01 3.30
N PHE A 228 -15.50 10.97 4.61
CA PHE A 228 -16.63 10.86 5.53
C PHE A 228 -17.58 12.06 5.42
N ALA A 229 -17.05 13.29 5.37
CA ALA A 229 -17.86 14.49 5.20
C ALA A 229 -18.63 14.50 3.87
N LEU A 230 -18.03 13.98 2.79
CA LEU A 230 -18.66 13.87 1.47
C LEU A 230 -19.76 12.78 1.42
N SER A 231 -19.72 11.80 2.31
CA SER A 231 -20.74 10.74 2.33
C SER A 231 -22.13 11.26 2.76
N PHE A 232 -22.20 12.31 3.58
CA PHE A 232 -23.49 12.93 3.97
C PHE A 232 -24.23 13.56 2.79
N PRO A 233 -23.64 14.52 2.05
CA PRO A 233 -24.32 15.10 0.90
C PRO A 233 -24.58 14.06 -0.20
N ALA A 234 -23.74 13.02 -0.36
CA ALA A 234 -23.99 11.94 -1.31
C ALA A 234 -25.34 11.26 -1.08
N ALA A 235 -25.73 11.06 0.19
CA ALA A 235 -27.01 10.43 0.57
C ALA A 235 -28.21 11.40 0.51
N ALA A 236 -27.99 12.72 0.56
CA ALA A 236 -29.04 13.72 0.71
C ALA A 236 -29.33 14.55 -0.55
N ILE A 237 -28.43 14.58 -1.53
CA ILE A 237 -28.46 15.50 -2.68
C ILE A 237 -29.65 15.20 -3.64
N ASN A 238 -30.22 16.28 -4.21
CA ASN A 238 -31.33 16.21 -5.17
C ASN A 238 -30.89 16.67 -6.59
N SER A 239 -29.60 16.74 -6.86
CA SER A 239 -29.05 17.08 -8.18
C SER A 239 -28.20 15.91 -8.68
N PHE A 240 -28.50 15.39 -9.85
CA PHE A 240 -27.73 14.29 -10.44
C PHE A 240 -26.28 14.68 -10.71
N GLY A 241 -26.03 15.84 -11.33
CA GLY A 241 -24.66 16.33 -11.56
C GLY A 241 -23.90 16.56 -10.26
N GLY A 242 -24.57 17.04 -9.20
CA GLY A 242 -23.99 17.15 -7.86
C GLY A 242 -23.64 15.79 -7.26
N LEU A 243 -24.49 14.78 -7.46
CA LEU A 243 -24.20 13.41 -7.02
C LEU A 243 -22.93 12.86 -7.69
N LEU A 244 -22.80 13.03 -9.01
CA LEU A 244 -21.62 12.59 -9.76
C LEU A 244 -20.34 13.28 -9.28
N ALA A 245 -20.39 14.59 -9.04
CA ALA A 245 -19.25 15.34 -8.52
C ALA A 245 -18.84 14.86 -7.13
N ILE A 246 -19.81 14.64 -6.22
CA ILE A 246 -19.52 14.11 -4.88
C ILE A 246 -18.94 12.70 -4.98
N ARG A 247 -19.46 11.85 -5.84
CA ARG A 247 -18.94 10.50 -6.07
C ARG A 247 -17.48 10.52 -6.53
N PHE A 248 -17.12 11.42 -7.45
CA PHE A 248 -15.72 11.61 -7.87
C PHE A 248 -14.84 12.01 -6.70
N PHE A 249 -15.18 13.06 -5.96
CA PHE A 249 -14.36 13.52 -4.85
C PHE A 249 -14.32 12.50 -3.69
N ALA A 250 -15.40 11.79 -3.42
CA ALA A 250 -15.42 10.72 -2.43
C ALA A 250 -14.45 9.60 -2.82
N GLY A 251 -14.44 9.15 -4.08
CA GLY A 251 -13.46 8.17 -4.58
C GLY A 251 -12.02 8.69 -4.46
N PHE A 252 -11.79 9.95 -4.85
CA PHE A 252 -10.48 10.59 -4.78
C PHE A 252 -9.91 10.62 -3.35
N PHE A 253 -10.66 11.11 -2.37
CA PHE A 253 -10.22 11.16 -0.98
C PHE A 253 -10.24 9.80 -0.29
N GLY A 254 -11.12 8.88 -0.67
CA GLY A 254 -11.15 7.51 -0.17
C GLY A 254 -9.97 6.64 -0.60
N SER A 255 -9.27 7.01 -1.68
CA SER A 255 -8.22 6.22 -2.33
C SER A 255 -7.03 5.82 -1.46
N VAL A 256 -6.75 6.57 -0.41
CA VAL A 256 -5.55 6.41 0.45
C VAL A 256 -5.48 5.03 1.09
N GLY A 257 -6.60 4.49 1.58
CA GLY A 257 -6.66 3.13 2.14
C GLY A 257 -6.33 2.05 1.13
N ILE A 258 -6.72 2.26 -0.14
CA ILE A 258 -6.52 1.32 -1.24
C ILE A 258 -5.05 1.27 -1.69
N ALA A 259 -4.40 2.42 -1.82
CA ALA A 259 -3.08 2.52 -2.43
C ALA A 259 -1.93 2.40 -1.42
N ILE A 260 -2.09 2.97 -0.22
CA ILE A 260 -1.01 3.14 0.75
C ILE A 260 -1.01 2.02 1.79
N GLY A 261 -2.10 1.26 1.89
CA GLY A 261 -2.22 0.16 2.85
C GLY A 261 -1.08 -0.85 2.76
N GLY A 262 -0.71 -1.28 1.55
CA GLY A 262 0.40 -2.19 1.33
C GLY A 262 1.75 -1.65 1.81
N ALA A 263 2.01 -0.35 1.61
CA ALA A 263 3.22 0.30 2.09
C ALA A 263 3.26 0.39 3.63
N SER A 264 2.14 0.71 4.28
CA SER A 264 2.02 0.72 5.75
C SER A 264 2.22 -0.69 6.35
N ILE A 265 1.76 -1.74 5.68
CA ILE A 265 2.00 -3.13 6.07
C ILE A 265 3.49 -3.47 5.92
N GLY A 266 4.15 -3.00 4.85
CA GLY A 266 5.60 -3.16 4.65
C GLY A 266 6.45 -2.46 5.71
N ASP A 267 5.95 -1.39 6.34
CA ASP A 267 6.64 -0.72 7.44
C ASP A 267 6.67 -1.58 8.73
N ILE A 268 5.65 -2.42 8.96
CA ILE A 268 5.48 -3.18 10.22
C ILE A 268 5.88 -4.65 10.13
N PHE A 269 5.97 -5.20 8.91
CA PHE A 269 6.42 -6.57 8.70
C PHE A 269 7.78 -6.61 8.02
N THR A 270 8.54 -7.66 8.33
CA THR A 270 9.75 -7.99 7.59
C THR A 270 9.42 -8.70 6.29
N LEU A 271 10.36 -8.74 5.36
CA LEU A 271 10.14 -9.25 4.01
C LEU A 271 9.64 -10.70 3.98
N ILE A 272 10.01 -11.52 4.97
CA ILE A 272 9.57 -12.93 5.08
C ILE A 272 8.09 -13.02 5.44
N TYR A 273 7.61 -12.17 6.38
CA TYR A 273 6.25 -12.21 6.90
C TYR A 273 5.31 -11.18 6.25
N PHE A 274 5.86 -10.26 5.46
CA PHE A 274 5.10 -9.27 4.69
C PHE A 274 3.96 -9.89 3.84
N PRO A 275 4.16 -11.07 3.20
CA PRO A 275 3.10 -11.71 2.41
C PRO A 275 1.83 -12.04 3.20
N TYR A 276 1.93 -12.33 4.49
CA TYR A 276 0.74 -12.59 5.33
C TYR A 276 -0.08 -11.32 5.56
N GLY A 277 0.59 -10.21 5.89
CA GLY A 277 -0.11 -8.92 6.05
C GLY A 277 -0.74 -8.45 4.75
N LEU A 278 -0.01 -8.59 3.64
CA LEU A 278 -0.49 -8.26 2.30
C LEU A 278 -1.70 -9.13 1.92
N GLY A 279 -1.69 -10.42 2.29
CA GLY A 279 -2.80 -11.33 2.03
C GLY A 279 -4.11 -10.87 2.66
N TRP A 280 -4.10 -10.49 3.92
CA TRP A 280 -5.27 -9.93 4.59
C TRP A 280 -5.74 -8.62 3.95
N TRP A 281 -4.82 -7.74 3.57
CA TRP A 281 -5.16 -6.48 2.93
C TRP A 281 -5.78 -6.68 1.55
N VAL A 282 -5.22 -7.57 0.73
CA VAL A 282 -5.79 -7.92 -0.58
C VAL A 282 -7.16 -8.57 -0.43
N LEU A 283 -7.43 -9.37 0.62
CA LEU A 283 -8.76 -9.90 0.88
C LEU A 283 -9.80 -8.78 1.01
N SER A 284 -9.45 -7.66 1.66
CA SER A 284 -10.38 -6.54 1.80
C SER A 284 -10.75 -5.84 0.49
N PHE A 285 -9.97 -6.04 -0.60
CA PHE A 285 -10.33 -5.57 -1.95
C PHE A 285 -11.56 -6.29 -2.49
N TRP A 286 -11.71 -7.56 -2.18
CA TRP A 286 -12.83 -8.40 -2.62
C TRP A 286 -14.01 -8.30 -1.66
N ALA A 287 -13.74 -8.23 -0.38
CA ALA A 287 -14.77 -8.13 0.66
C ALA A 287 -15.67 -6.89 0.48
N GLY A 288 -15.12 -5.75 0.02
CA GLY A 288 -15.90 -4.55 -0.22
C GLY A 288 -16.98 -4.74 -1.29
N PRO A 289 -16.57 -5.03 -2.54
CA PRO A 289 -17.50 -5.24 -3.66
C PRO A 289 -18.33 -6.52 -3.56
N ALA A 290 -18.00 -7.46 -2.70
CA ALA A 290 -18.77 -8.68 -2.49
C ALA A 290 -19.84 -8.53 -1.40
N ILE A 291 -19.48 -7.95 -0.26
CA ILE A 291 -20.38 -7.81 0.90
C ILE A 291 -21.28 -6.58 0.72
N GLY A 292 -20.76 -5.47 0.16
CA GLY A 292 -21.51 -4.24 -0.06
C GLY A 292 -22.85 -4.43 -0.79
N PRO A 293 -22.86 -5.08 -1.96
CA PRO A 293 -24.07 -5.40 -2.71
C PRO A 293 -25.13 -6.16 -1.89
N THR A 294 -24.71 -7.04 -1.00
CA THR A 294 -25.62 -7.86 -0.20
C THR A 294 -26.51 -6.99 0.67
N PHE A 295 -25.94 -6.15 1.52
CA PHE A 295 -26.78 -5.29 2.38
C PHE A 295 -27.42 -4.13 1.61
N ALA A 296 -26.74 -3.57 0.60
CA ALA A 296 -27.28 -2.51 -0.24
C ALA A 296 -28.50 -2.96 -1.04
N GLY A 297 -28.51 -4.18 -1.56
CA GLY A 297 -29.64 -4.72 -2.30
C GLY A 297 -30.90 -4.85 -1.45
N PHE A 298 -30.79 -5.42 -0.25
CA PHE A 298 -31.90 -5.52 0.69
C PHE A 298 -32.35 -4.15 1.21
N ALA A 299 -31.43 -3.25 1.48
CA ALA A 299 -31.72 -1.90 1.94
C ALA A 299 -32.44 -1.07 0.87
N ALA A 300 -31.94 -1.08 -0.39
CA ALA A 300 -32.56 -0.38 -1.49
C ALA A 300 -33.97 -0.89 -1.78
N GLN A 301 -34.17 -2.22 -1.74
CA GLN A 301 -35.47 -2.84 -1.95
C GLN A 301 -36.49 -2.46 -0.87
N SER A 302 -36.08 -2.36 0.40
CA SER A 302 -36.99 -2.14 1.52
C SER A 302 -37.22 -0.66 1.85
N LYS A 303 -36.23 0.22 1.64
CA LYS A 303 -36.24 1.62 2.10
C LYS A 303 -35.88 2.64 1.01
N GLY A 304 -35.64 2.18 -0.22
CA GLY A 304 -35.31 3.02 -1.36
C GLY A 304 -33.83 3.30 -1.55
N TRP A 305 -33.48 3.88 -2.68
CA TRP A 305 -32.14 4.02 -3.22
C TRP A 305 -31.15 4.85 -2.36
N ARG A 306 -31.68 5.75 -1.51
CA ARG A 306 -30.82 6.57 -0.63
C ARG A 306 -30.29 5.82 0.58
N TRP A 307 -30.99 4.77 1.00
CA TRP A 307 -30.63 4.04 2.22
C TRP A 307 -29.25 3.39 2.17
N PRO A 308 -28.86 2.70 1.07
CA PRO A 308 -27.50 2.20 0.93
C PRO A 308 -26.40 3.29 1.07
N LEU A 309 -26.67 4.51 0.61
CA LEU A 309 -25.73 5.62 0.78
C LEU A 309 -25.63 6.11 2.23
N TRP A 310 -26.73 6.06 3.00
CA TRP A 310 -26.72 6.34 4.45
C TRP A 310 -25.98 5.27 5.24
N GLU A 311 -26.01 4.01 4.83
CA GLU A 311 -25.24 2.93 5.46
C GLU A 311 -23.74 3.22 5.41
N ILE A 312 -23.25 3.82 4.32
CA ILE A 312 -21.84 4.24 4.22
C ILE A 312 -21.51 5.30 5.28
N VAL A 313 -22.40 6.23 5.55
CA VAL A 313 -22.17 7.24 6.60
C VAL A 313 -21.95 6.57 7.96
N TRP A 314 -22.75 5.58 8.30
CA TRP A 314 -22.64 4.88 9.60
C TRP A 314 -21.36 4.02 9.66
N ILE A 315 -21.04 3.31 8.59
CA ILE A 315 -19.80 2.52 8.51
C ILE A 315 -18.59 3.45 8.63
N CYS A 316 -18.58 4.60 7.96
CA CYS A 316 -17.53 5.62 8.08
C CYS A 316 -17.41 6.18 9.51
N ALA A 317 -18.53 6.38 10.22
CA ALA A 317 -18.50 6.85 11.60
C ALA A 317 -17.77 5.86 12.53
N VAL A 318 -18.03 4.56 12.37
CA VAL A 318 -17.32 3.51 13.12
C VAL A 318 -15.84 3.48 12.75
N MET A 319 -15.52 3.55 11.46
CA MET A 319 -14.12 3.58 10.99
C MET A 319 -13.37 4.81 11.52
N ALA A 320 -14.02 5.97 11.60
CA ALA A 320 -13.44 7.20 12.13
C ALA A 320 -12.92 7.03 13.56
N ILE A 321 -13.64 6.29 14.41
CA ILE A 321 -13.24 6.01 15.79
C ILE A 321 -11.93 5.22 15.81
N PHE A 322 -11.84 4.12 15.03
CA PHE A 322 -10.63 3.31 14.96
C PHE A 322 -9.45 4.10 14.41
N LEU A 323 -9.67 4.85 13.33
CA LEU A 323 -8.62 5.61 12.66
C LEU A 323 -8.08 6.75 13.52
N LEU A 324 -8.97 7.58 14.09
CA LEU A 324 -8.56 8.80 14.81
C LEU A 324 -8.04 8.51 16.21
N ALA A 325 -8.59 7.49 16.90
CA ALA A 325 -8.26 7.23 18.29
C ALA A 325 -7.10 6.24 18.49
N PHE A 326 -6.89 5.30 17.55
CA PHE A 326 -6.05 4.15 17.83
C PHE A 326 -5.05 3.78 16.73
N THR A 327 -4.89 4.59 15.67
CA THR A 327 -3.92 4.29 14.60
C THR A 327 -2.60 5.02 14.84
N PRO A 328 -1.51 4.31 15.15
CA PRO A 328 -0.19 4.90 15.34
C PRO A 328 0.49 5.19 14.00
N GLU A 329 1.52 6.05 14.01
CA GLU A 329 2.39 6.26 12.86
C GLU A 329 3.21 5.00 12.56
N THR A 330 3.27 4.61 11.27
CA THR A 330 4.03 3.45 10.81
C THR A 330 5.31 3.82 10.06
N SER A 331 5.41 5.05 9.58
CA SER A 331 6.57 5.52 8.81
C SER A 331 7.82 5.60 9.68
N THR A 332 8.76 4.68 9.51
CA THR A 332 10.08 4.72 10.18
C THR A 332 10.81 6.05 10.00
N PRO A 333 10.89 6.64 8.77
CA PRO A 333 11.52 7.95 8.58
C PRO A 333 10.88 9.07 9.41
N ASN A 334 9.54 9.08 9.53
CA ASN A 334 8.84 10.07 10.35
C ASN A 334 9.11 9.87 11.85
N ILE A 335 9.08 8.62 12.34
CA ILE A 335 9.31 8.30 13.75
C ILE A 335 10.72 8.73 14.16
N LEU A 336 11.75 8.37 13.37
CA LEU A 336 13.14 8.75 13.63
C LEU A 336 13.36 10.26 13.54
N LEU A 337 12.70 10.96 12.59
CA LEU A 337 12.73 12.42 12.51
C LEU A 337 12.14 13.07 13.77
N ARG A 338 11.00 12.57 14.26
CA ARG A 338 10.41 13.05 15.51
C ARG A 338 11.31 12.78 16.71
N ARG A 339 11.97 11.60 16.76
CA ARG A 339 12.97 11.26 17.79
C ARG A 339 14.17 12.21 17.73
N ALA A 340 14.74 12.47 16.56
CA ALA A 340 15.84 13.42 16.39
C ALA A 340 15.48 14.81 16.90
N ARG A 341 14.28 15.30 16.62
CA ARG A 341 13.77 16.57 17.14
C ARG A 341 13.64 16.57 18.68
N ARG A 342 13.16 15.46 19.29
CA ARG A 342 13.08 15.33 20.76
C ARG A 342 14.46 15.32 21.40
N LEU A 343 15.41 14.57 20.83
CA LEU A 343 16.79 14.51 21.32
C LEU A 343 17.51 15.86 21.19
N ARG A 344 17.34 16.59 20.08
CA ARG A 344 17.86 17.95 19.92
C ARG A 344 17.32 18.91 21.00
N LYS A 345 16.02 18.80 21.30
CA LYS A 345 15.40 19.62 22.34
C LYS A 345 15.94 19.29 23.74
N LEU A 346 16.26 18.01 23.99
CA LEU A 346 16.79 17.55 25.26
C LEU A 346 18.26 17.94 25.45
N THR A 347 19.09 17.77 24.41
CA THR A 347 20.55 17.91 24.48
C THR A 347 21.06 19.31 24.06
N GLY A 348 20.25 20.08 23.33
CA GLY A 348 20.69 21.34 22.71
C GLY A 348 21.62 21.15 21.49
N ASP A 349 21.96 19.92 21.09
CA ASP A 349 22.93 19.67 20.03
C ASP A 349 22.25 19.48 18.65
N SER A 350 22.52 20.41 17.72
CA SER A 350 21.99 20.41 16.37
C SER A 350 22.56 19.32 15.44
N ARG A 351 23.63 18.63 15.84
CA ARG A 351 24.25 17.55 15.06
C ARG A 351 23.42 16.28 15.03
N LEU A 352 22.51 16.10 15.99
CA LEU A 352 21.60 14.95 16.02
C LEU A 352 20.54 15.12 14.92
N GLN A 353 20.66 14.33 13.85
CA GLN A 353 19.77 14.41 12.70
C GLN A 353 19.33 13.02 12.28
N SER A 354 18.11 12.92 11.78
CA SER A 354 17.68 11.69 11.09
C SER A 354 18.20 11.66 9.67
N GLU A 355 18.44 10.48 9.14
CA GLU A 355 18.89 10.31 7.75
C GLU A 355 17.91 10.94 6.76
N SER A 356 16.62 10.75 6.98
CA SER A 356 15.55 11.36 6.20
C SER A 356 15.55 12.89 6.20
N GLU A 357 16.03 13.52 7.27
CA GLU A 357 16.19 14.99 7.35
C GLU A 357 17.33 15.47 6.44
N ILE A 358 18.40 14.69 6.34
CA ILE A 358 19.53 14.98 5.45
C ILE A 358 19.13 14.80 3.98
N GLU A 359 18.43 13.72 3.65
CA GLU A 359 17.94 13.46 2.31
C GLU A 359 17.01 14.57 1.79
N GLN A 360 16.13 15.08 2.66
CA GLN A 360 15.19 16.13 2.29
C GLN A 360 15.81 17.51 2.03
N ARG A 361 17.01 17.79 2.51
CA ARG A 361 17.66 19.09 2.28
C ARG A 361 17.81 19.46 0.82
N ASN A 362 18.01 18.45 -0.04
CA ASN A 362 18.23 18.63 -1.48
C ASN A 362 16.95 18.43 -2.32
N MET A 363 15.79 18.13 -1.67
CA MET A 363 14.53 17.90 -2.37
C MET A 363 13.65 19.15 -2.32
N THR A 364 13.24 19.64 -3.48
CA THR A 364 12.18 20.64 -3.57
C THR A 364 10.82 19.95 -3.72
N GLY A 365 9.78 20.47 -3.06
CA GLY A 365 8.44 19.88 -3.12
C GLY A 365 7.91 19.73 -4.54
N SER A 366 8.24 20.66 -5.44
CA SER A 366 7.87 20.59 -6.85
C SER A 366 8.58 19.43 -7.58
N SER A 367 9.85 19.19 -7.32
CA SER A 367 10.59 18.08 -7.94
C SER A 367 10.05 16.72 -7.49
N VAL A 368 9.67 16.59 -6.22
CA VAL A 368 9.03 15.38 -5.68
C VAL A 368 7.67 15.14 -6.35
N LEU A 369 6.84 16.18 -6.46
CA LEU A 369 5.51 16.07 -7.08
C LEU A 369 5.60 15.72 -8.58
N ILE A 370 6.47 16.40 -9.33
CA ILE A 370 6.67 16.14 -10.76
C ILE A 370 7.20 14.71 -10.97
N ALA A 371 8.19 14.30 -10.18
CA ALA A 371 8.70 12.93 -10.22
C ALA A 371 7.59 11.90 -9.92
N ALA A 372 6.75 12.17 -8.94
CA ALA A 372 5.64 11.31 -8.55
C ALA A 372 4.57 11.18 -9.64
N LEU A 373 4.30 12.25 -10.39
CA LEU A 373 3.33 12.24 -11.48
C LEU A 373 3.89 11.59 -12.76
N ILE A 374 5.16 11.77 -13.06
CA ILE A 374 5.76 11.31 -14.34
C ILE A 374 6.29 9.88 -14.22
N ARG A 375 6.96 9.53 -13.12
CA ARG A 375 7.62 8.22 -12.94
C ARG A 375 6.70 7.01 -13.14
N PRO A 376 5.46 6.97 -12.64
CA PRO A 376 4.56 5.83 -12.85
C PRO A 376 4.34 5.52 -14.33
N PHE A 377 4.15 6.56 -15.15
CA PHE A 377 3.97 6.42 -16.59
C PHE A 377 5.27 6.04 -17.29
N GLU A 378 6.36 6.71 -16.91
CA GLU A 378 7.68 6.45 -17.51
C GLU A 378 8.12 5.00 -17.31
N ILE A 379 8.00 4.48 -16.08
CA ILE A 379 8.37 3.10 -15.77
C ILE A 379 7.44 2.12 -16.49
N THR A 380 6.13 2.38 -16.48
CA THR A 380 5.15 1.52 -17.17
C THR A 380 5.44 1.39 -18.67
N ILE A 381 5.82 2.49 -19.33
CA ILE A 381 6.07 2.48 -20.78
C ILE A 381 7.44 1.87 -21.11
N LYS A 382 8.46 2.15 -20.29
CA LYS A 382 9.85 1.75 -20.59
C LYS A 382 10.20 0.35 -20.11
N ASP A 383 9.49 -0.21 -19.13
CA ASP A 383 9.75 -1.53 -18.57
C ASP A 383 8.67 -2.55 -18.99
N PRO A 384 9.02 -3.54 -19.85
CA PRO A 384 8.04 -4.52 -20.32
C PRO A 384 7.43 -5.38 -19.21
N SER A 385 8.17 -5.64 -18.12
CA SER A 385 7.67 -6.43 -17.01
C SER A 385 6.60 -5.67 -16.24
N VAL A 386 6.85 -4.39 -15.97
CA VAL A 386 5.90 -3.49 -15.31
C VAL A 386 4.68 -3.24 -16.19
N PHE A 387 4.90 -3.05 -17.50
CA PHE A 387 3.81 -2.92 -18.46
C PHE A 387 2.87 -4.13 -18.42
N PHE A 388 3.42 -5.34 -18.48
CA PHE A 388 2.62 -6.57 -18.39
C PHE A 388 1.87 -6.66 -17.06
N VAL A 389 2.53 -6.40 -15.93
CA VAL A 389 1.88 -6.42 -14.60
C VAL A 389 0.70 -5.46 -14.57
N ASN A 390 0.88 -4.23 -15.05
CA ASN A 390 -0.16 -3.22 -15.05
C ASN A 390 -1.35 -3.58 -15.94
N ILE A 391 -1.09 -4.06 -17.15
CA ILE A 391 -2.17 -4.44 -18.09
C ILE A 391 -2.90 -5.71 -17.62
N TYR A 392 -2.18 -6.71 -17.11
CA TYR A 392 -2.82 -7.96 -16.68
C TYR A 392 -3.65 -7.77 -15.41
N THR A 393 -3.15 -7.05 -14.43
CA THR A 393 -3.93 -6.72 -13.23
C THR A 393 -5.13 -5.85 -13.59
N ALA A 394 -4.98 -4.89 -14.51
CA ALA A 394 -6.08 -4.05 -14.96
C ALA A 394 -7.15 -4.85 -15.71
N LEU A 395 -6.75 -5.80 -16.58
CA LEU A 395 -7.69 -6.67 -17.28
C LEU A 395 -8.53 -7.52 -16.31
N THR A 396 -7.85 -8.20 -15.38
CA THR A 396 -8.55 -9.08 -14.41
C THR A 396 -9.46 -8.27 -13.49
N TYR A 397 -9.04 -7.08 -13.10
CA TYR A 397 -9.82 -6.17 -12.27
C TYR A 397 -11.03 -5.60 -13.03
N ALA A 398 -10.86 -5.22 -14.29
CA ALA A 398 -11.95 -4.76 -15.13
C ALA A 398 -13.00 -5.87 -15.36
N ILE A 399 -12.57 -7.11 -15.60
CA ILE A 399 -13.49 -8.27 -15.70
C ILE A 399 -14.33 -8.39 -14.42
N TYR A 400 -13.71 -8.22 -13.24
CA TYR A 400 -14.44 -8.25 -11.98
C TYR A 400 -15.54 -7.21 -11.92
N PHE A 401 -15.25 -5.96 -12.33
CA PHE A 401 -16.26 -4.90 -12.33
C PHE A 401 -17.38 -5.10 -13.35
N THR A 402 -17.16 -5.88 -14.41
CA THR A 402 -18.25 -6.22 -15.34
C THR A 402 -19.35 -7.10 -14.71
N PHE A 403 -19.05 -7.76 -13.58
CA PHE A 403 -20.07 -8.54 -12.84
C PHE A 403 -21.17 -7.65 -12.26
N PHE A 404 -20.89 -6.37 -11.97
CA PHE A 404 -21.93 -5.43 -11.53
C PHE A 404 -23.01 -5.22 -12.60
N GLU A 405 -22.64 -5.37 -13.89
CA GLU A 405 -23.56 -5.26 -15.01
C GLU A 405 -24.16 -6.62 -15.42
N VAL A 406 -23.40 -7.68 -15.33
CA VAL A 406 -23.85 -9.01 -15.79
C VAL A 406 -24.80 -9.69 -14.80
N PHE A 407 -24.62 -9.50 -13.50
CA PHE A 407 -25.48 -10.14 -12.49
C PHE A 407 -26.93 -9.67 -12.58
N PRO A 408 -27.24 -8.35 -12.69
CA PRO A 408 -28.60 -7.90 -12.97
C PRO A 408 -29.21 -8.41 -14.27
N LEU A 409 -28.39 -8.75 -15.28
CA LEU A 409 -28.85 -9.33 -16.55
C LEU A 409 -29.06 -10.86 -16.50
N VAL A 410 -28.55 -11.53 -15.49
CA VAL A 410 -28.62 -13.00 -15.36
C VAL A 410 -29.58 -13.43 -14.26
N PHE A 411 -29.36 -12.96 -13.02
CA PHE A 411 -30.06 -13.53 -11.86
C PHE A 411 -31.54 -13.18 -11.79
N PRO A 412 -31.97 -11.92 -11.97
CA PRO A 412 -33.39 -11.60 -12.01
C PRO A 412 -34.16 -12.27 -13.16
N PRO A 413 -33.72 -12.18 -14.43
CA PRO A 413 -34.52 -12.72 -15.53
C PRO A 413 -34.47 -14.26 -15.65
N PHE A 414 -33.37 -14.92 -15.25
CA PHE A 414 -33.23 -16.36 -15.41
C PHE A 414 -33.65 -17.16 -14.17
N TYR A 415 -33.47 -16.60 -12.99
CA TYR A 415 -33.69 -17.30 -11.72
C TYR A 415 -34.72 -16.63 -10.80
N GLY A 416 -35.28 -15.46 -11.22
CA GLY A 416 -36.30 -14.77 -10.46
C GLY A 416 -35.78 -14.10 -9.18
N PHE A 417 -34.48 -13.83 -9.08
CA PHE A 417 -33.88 -13.19 -7.91
C PHE A 417 -34.37 -11.76 -7.77
N ASN A 418 -34.70 -11.38 -6.54
CA ASN A 418 -34.93 -9.99 -6.21
C ASN A 418 -33.61 -9.22 -6.08
N LEU A 419 -33.70 -7.89 -5.85
CA LEU A 419 -32.52 -7.02 -5.76
C LEU A 419 -31.56 -7.44 -4.63
N GLY A 420 -32.09 -7.82 -3.46
CA GLY A 420 -31.30 -8.31 -2.34
C GLY A 420 -30.61 -9.64 -2.61
N GLU A 421 -31.34 -10.60 -3.22
CA GLU A 421 -30.77 -11.90 -3.61
C GLU A 421 -29.69 -11.76 -4.68
N THR A 422 -29.89 -10.84 -5.64
CA THR A 422 -28.88 -10.51 -6.65
C THR A 422 -27.63 -9.91 -5.99
N GLY A 423 -27.80 -9.06 -4.97
CA GLY A 423 -26.69 -8.58 -4.15
C GLY A 423 -25.97 -9.70 -3.40
N ALA A 424 -26.73 -10.65 -2.83
CA ALA A 424 -26.16 -11.80 -2.13
C ALA A 424 -25.37 -12.74 -3.04
N ALA A 425 -25.66 -12.79 -4.35
CA ALA A 425 -24.90 -13.55 -5.32
C ALA A 425 -23.42 -13.12 -5.39
N PHE A 426 -23.11 -11.85 -5.07
CA PHE A 426 -21.72 -11.36 -5.00
C PHE A 426 -20.90 -11.99 -3.87
N LEU A 427 -21.53 -12.60 -2.87
CA LEU A 427 -20.81 -13.34 -1.82
C LEU A 427 -20.00 -14.51 -2.39
N ALA A 428 -20.34 -15.02 -3.59
CA ALA A 428 -19.53 -16.01 -4.28
C ALA A 428 -18.10 -15.51 -4.54
N CYS A 429 -17.93 -14.20 -4.80
CA CYS A 429 -16.61 -13.58 -4.94
C CYS A 429 -15.83 -13.62 -3.62
N GLU A 430 -16.48 -13.34 -2.49
CA GLU A 430 -15.82 -13.39 -1.18
C GLU A 430 -15.44 -14.82 -0.79
N VAL A 431 -16.31 -15.79 -1.04
CA VAL A 431 -15.98 -17.21 -0.84
C VAL A 431 -14.76 -17.60 -1.67
N GLY A 432 -14.69 -17.18 -2.93
CA GLY A 432 -13.53 -17.40 -3.79
C GLY A 432 -12.27 -16.73 -3.24
N ALA A 433 -12.36 -15.50 -2.78
CA ALA A 433 -11.22 -14.77 -2.20
C ALA A 433 -10.71 -15.41 -0.90
N ILE A 434 -11.60 -15.89 -0.02
CA ILE A 434 -11.23 -16.63 1.19
C ILE A 434 -10.52 -17.94 0.84
N VAL A 435 -11.05 -18.71 -0.13
CA VAL A 435 -10.38 -19.93 -0.60
C VAL A 435 -9.00 -19.59 -1.19
N GLY A 436 -8.89 -18.54 -1.98
CA GLY A 436 -7.63 -18.03 -2.51
C GLY A 436 -6.63 -17.66 -1.40
N LEU A 437 -7.09 -16.97 -0.34
CA LEU A 437 -6.29 -16.67 0.85
C LEU A 437 -5.76 -17.94 1.52
N VAL A 438 -6.63 -18.93 1.76
CA VAL A 438 -6.25 -20.20 2.39
C VAL A 438 -5.21 -20.94 1.56
N LEU A 439 -5.40 -21.02 0.24
CA LEU A 439 -4.44 -21.63 -0.67
C LEU A 439 -3.10 -20.89 -0.66
N TYR A 440 -3.15 -19.56 -0.70
CA TYR A 440 -1.93 -18.75 -0.67
C TYR A 440 -1.19 -18.86 0.65
N PHE A 441 -1.88 -18.82 1.79
CA PHE A 441 -1.26 -19.01 3.10
C PHE A 441 -0.71 -20.41 3.30
N SER A 442 -1.37 -21.44 2.74
CA SER A 442 -0.85 -22.80 2.71
C SER A 442 0.45 -22.87 1.91
N TYR A 443 0.50 -22.23 0.73
CA TYR A 443 1.73 -22.11 -0.06
C TYR A 443 2.86 -21.41 0.69
N LEU A 444 2.56 -20.30 1.41
CA LEU A 444 3.54 -19.59 2.22
C LEU A 444 4.09 -20.48 3.35
N TYR A 445 3.18 -21.13 4.08
CA TYR A 445 3.54 -21.91 5.28
C TYR A 445 4.31 -23.19 4.95
N PHE A 446 3.85 -23.95 3.96
CA PHE A 446 4.44 -25.26 3.65
C PHE A 446 5.61 -25.18 2.68
N TYR A 447 5.69 -24.15 1.85
CA TYR A 447 6.70 -24.10 0.80
C TYR A 447 7.59 -22.85 0.87
N MET A 448 7.04 -21.67 0.71
CA MET A 448 7.85 -20.46 0.48
C MET A 448 8.72 -20.08 1.69
N ILE A 449 8.15 -20.06 2.90
CA ILE A 449 8.88 -19.65 4.11
C ILE A 449 9.95 -20.69 4.52
N PRO A 450 9.64 -22.00 4.60
CA PRO A 450 10.65 -23.00 4.89
C PRO A 450 11.79 -23.03 3.87
N ASP A 451 11.47 -22.81 2.59
CA ASP A 451 12.47 -22.76 1.52
C ASP A 451 13.39 -21.54 1.67
N ASN A 452 12.84 -20.36 1.94
CA ASN A 452 13.62 -19.14 2.16
C ASN A 452 14.50 -19.20 3.41
N ILE A 453 14.03 -19.85 4.48
CA ILE A 453 14.82 -20.03 5.71
C ILE A 453 15.98 -21.01 5.47
N LYS A 454 15.75 -22.10 4.72
CA LYS A 454 16.75 -23.16 4.50
C LYS A 454 17.77 -22.80 3.43
N ASN A 455 17.33 -22.20 2.33
CA ASN A 455 18.13 -22.02 1.12
C ASN A 455 18.47 -20.54 0.83
N GLY A 456 18.03 -19.61 1.69
CA GLY A 456 18.11 -18.18 1.44
C GLY A 456 17.06 -17.70 0.42
N PHE A 457 17.10 -16.41 0.10
CA PHE A 457 16.15 -15.82 -0.87
C PHE A 457 16.48 -16.30 -2.27
N ARG A 458 15.49 -16.93 -2.92
CA ARG A 458 15.59 -17.32 -4.32
C ARG A 458 15.41 -16.11 -5.24
N GLU A 459 15.63 -16.36 -6.54
CA GLU A 459 15.33 -15.38 -7.59
C GLU A 459 13.89 -14.84 -7.47
N GLN A 460 13.73 -13.59 -7.81
CA GLN A 460 12.48 -12.84 -7.57
C GLN A 460 11.30 -13.43 -8.35
N GLU A 461 11.56 -14.03 -9.51
CA GLU A 461 10.58 -14.71 -10.36
C GLU A 461 9.89 -15.89 -9.66
N HIS A 462 10.54 -16.48 -8.67
CA HIS A 462 9.95 -17.60 -7.91
C HIS A 462 8.67 -17.19 -7.15
N ARG A 463 8.51 -15.89 -6.87
CA ARG A 463 7.31 -15.30 -6.26
C ARG A 463 6.12 -15.26 -7.21
N LEU A 464 6.31 -15.51 -8.52
CA LEU A 464 5.25 -15.59 -9.52
C LEU A 464 4.50 -16.93 -9.55
N LEU A 465 4.95 -17.95 -8.81
CA LEU A 465 4.29 -19.26 -8.81
C LEU A 465 2.78 -19.21 -8.49
N PRO A 466 2.31 -18.46 -7.47
CA PRO A 466 0.88 -18.29 -7.23
C PRO A 466 0.17 -17.60 -8.41
N ALA A 467 0.83 -16.64 -9.07
CA ALA A 467 0.27 -15.97 -10.22
C ALA A 467 0.13 -16.90 -11.45
N ILE A 468 1.06 -17.83 -11.66
CA ILE A 468 0.95 -18.86 -12.70
C ILE A 468 -0.27 -19.74 -12.45
N PHE A 469 -0.43 -20.26 -11.23
CA PHE A 469 -1.60 -21.03 -10.86
C PHE A 469 -2.89 -20.23 -11.08
N GLY A 470 -2.95 -19.01 -10.55
CA GLY A 470 -4.12 -18.14 -10.66
C GLY A 470 -4.47 -17.79 -12.10
N SER A 471 -3.47 -17.57 -12.97
CA SER A 471 -3.69 -17.21 -14.37
C SER A 471 -4.40 -18.34 -15.17
N VAL A 472 -4.20 -19.60 -14.78
CA VAL A 472 -4.92 -20.75 -15.38
C VAL A 472 -6.33 -20.88 -14.81
N VAL A 473 -6.51 -20.62 -13.52
CA VAL A 473 -7.79 -20.74 -12.83
C VAL A 473 -8.80 -19.68 -13.27
N ILE A 474 -8.35 -18.45 -13.57
CA ILE A 474 -9.20 -17.34 -14.03
C ILE A 474 -10.08 -17.70 -15.23
N PRO A 475 -9.53 -18.11 -16.41
CA PRO A 475 -10.36 -18.44 -17.56
C PRO A 475 -11.27 -19.65 -17.30
N VAL A 476 -10.84 -20.62 -16.50
CA VAL A 476 -11.69 -21.77 -16.14
C VAL A 476 -12.97 -21.31 -15.44
N GLY A 477 -12.86 -20.45 -14.43
CA GLY A 477 -14.01 -19.88 -13.73
C GLY A 477 -14.94 -19.09 -14.66
N LEU A 478 -14.36 -18.25 -15.53
CA LEU A 478 -15.13 -17.46 -16.49
C LEU A 478 -15.85 -18.33 -17.53
N PHE A 479 -15.23 -19.38 -18.06
CA PHE A 479 -15.90 -20.32 -18.97
C PHE A 479 -17.03 -21.07 -18.28
N ILE A 480 -16.86 -21.50 -17.03
CA ILE A 480 -17.94 -22.11 -16.26
C ILE A 480 -19.11 -21.14 -16.17
N PHE A 481 -18.88 -19.89 -15.73
CA PHE A 481 -19.93 -18.89 -15.65
C PHE A 481 -20.60 -18.65 -17.01
N ALA A 482 -19.82 -18.41 -18.08
CA ALA A 482 -20.32 -18.09 -19.40
C ALA A 482 -21.32 -19.13 -19.94
N TRP A 483 -21.04 -20.40 -19.74
CA TRP A 483 -21.82 -21.49 -20.33
C TRP A 483 -22.85 -22.10 -19.39
N THR A 484 -22.85 -21.72 -18.10
CA THR A 484 -23.83 -22.22 -17.13
C THR A 484 -24.84 -21.16 -16.70
N ALA A 485 -24.63 -19.88 -16.99
CA ALA A 485 -25.56 -18.78 -16.70
C ALA A 485 -26.78 -18.82 -17.66
N ARG A 486 -27.69 -19.76 -17.43
CA ARG A 486 -28.90 -19.96 -18.24
C ARG A 486 -30.03 -20.64 -17.44
N PRO A 487 -31.31 -20.44 -17.77
CA PRO A 487 -32.44 -20.92 -16.97
C PRO A 487 -32.48 -22.44 -16.75
N SER A 488 -31.84 -23.23 -17.64
CA SER A 488 -31.84 -24.69 -17.55
C SER A 488 -30.86 -25.28 -16.53
N ILE A 489 -29.99 -24.43 -15.93
CA ILE A 489 -28.97 -24.84 -14.97
C ILE A 489 -29.24 -24.15 -13.64
N HIS A 490 -29.06 -24.85 -12.52
CA HIS A 490 -29.28 -24.31 -11.19
C HIS A 490 -28.36 -23.11 -10.92
N TRP A 491 -28.89 -22.06 -10.30
CA TRP A 491 -28.21 -20.78 -10.07
C TRP A 491 -26.86 -20.87 -9.33
N ILE A 492 -26.64 -21.93 -8.54
CA ILE A 492 -25.38 -22.12 -7.80
C ILE A 492 -24.20 -22.43 -8.74
N VAL A 493 -24.43 -23.04 -9.91
CA VAL A 493 -23.36 -23.47 -10.80
C VAL A 493 -22.59 -22.30 -11.41
N PRO A 494 -23.25 -21.25 -11.98
CA PRO A 494 -22.53 -20.04 -12.40
C PRO A 494 -21.83 -19.35 -11.22
N LEU A 495 -22.38 -19.35 -10.00
CA LEU A 495 -21.71 -18.77 -8.83
C LEU A 495 -20.44 -19.52 -8.43
N ILE A 496 -20.41 -20.86 -8.60
CA ILE A 496 -19.17 -21.63 -8.45
C ILE A 496 -18.12 -21.17 -9.47
N GLY A 497 -18.52 -20.90 -10.72
CA GLY A 497 -17.63 -20.32 -11.74
C GLY A 497 -17.04 -18.99 -11.31
N VAL A 498 -17.86 -18.09 -10.72
CA VAL A 498 -17.41 -16.80 -10.18
C VAL A 498 -16.43 -16.99 -9.01
N ALA A 499 -16.72 -17.92 -8.10
CA ALA A 499 -15.82 -18.21 -6.97
C ALA A 499 -14.46 -18.72 -7.48
N ILE A 500 -14.44 -19.64 -8.45
CA ILE A 500 -13.20 -20.16 -9.08
C ILE A 500 -12.42 -19.01 -9.75
N PHE A 501 -13.10 -18.14 -10.50
CA PHE A 501 -12.49 -16.93 -11.08
C PHE A 501 -11.80 -16.08 -10.01
N THR A 502 -12.47 -15.82 -8.89
CA THR A 502 -11.93 -14.99 -7.81
C THR A 502 -10.76 -15.66 -7.09
N VAL A 503 -10.77 -17.00 -6.90
CA VAL A 503 -9.58 -17.75 -6.42
C VAL A 503 -8.36 -17.44 -7.30
N GLY A 504 -8.52 -17.56 -8.62
CA GLY A 504 -7.46 -17.30 -9.57
C GLY A 504 -6.96 -15.88 -9.51
N GLN A 505 -7.88 -14.92 -9.48
CA GLN A 505 -7.58 -13.49 -9.42
C GLN A 505 -6.85 -13.11 -8.13
N TYR A 506 -7.26 -13.66 -6.98
CA TYR A 506 -6.58 -13.47 -5.70
C TYR A 506 -5.11 -13.93 -5.78
N CYS A 507 -4.86 -15.13 -6.30
CA CYS A 507 -3.51 -15.69 -6.45
C CYS A 507 -2.65 -14.87 -7.43
N VAL A 508 -3.22 -14.37 -8.52
CA VAL A 508 -2.51 -13.50 -9.49
C VAL A 508 -2.05 -12.22 -8.82
N ILE A 509 -2.95 -11.51 -8.12
CA ILE A 509 -2.61 -10.25 -7.45
C ILE A 509 -1.55 -10.48 -6.39
N GLN A 510 -1.65 -11.53 -5.57
CA GLN A 510 -0.65 -11.83 -4.55
C GLN A 510 0.73 -12.08 -5.15
N GLY A 511 0.83 -12.89 -6.22
CA GLY A 511 2.09 -13.16 -6.89
C GLY A 511 2.73 -11.91 -7.49
N LEU A 512 1.94 -11.10 -8.19
CA LEU A 512 2.42 -9.88 -8.85
C LEU A 512 2.77 -8.77 -7.83
N PHE A 513 1.97 -8.59 -6.79
CA PHE A 513 2.21 -7.58 -5.75
C PHE A 513 3.40 -7.95 -4.85
N MET A 514 3.77 -9.22 -4.76
CA MET A 514 5.01 -9.64 -4.11
C MET A 514 6.24 -9.52 -5.02
N TYR A 515 6.07 -9.71 -6.33
CA TYR A 515 7.16 -9.59 -7.30
C TYR A 515 7.66 -8.15 -7.44
N VAL A 516 6.75 -7.16 -7.52
CA VAL A 516 7.08 -5.75 -7.79
C VAL A 516 8.00 -5.13 -6.73
N PRO A 517 7.68 -5.14 -5.40
CA PRO A 517 8.52 -4.46 -4.41
C PRO A 517 9.93 -5.07 -4.28
N VAL A 518 10.05 -6.35 -4.59
CA VAL A 518 11.34 -7.05 -4.51
C VAL A 518 12.19 -6.82 -5.76
N SER A 519 11.55 -6.69 -6.92
CA SER A 519 12.24 -6.44 -8.20
C SER A 519 12.58 -4.97 -8.43
N TYR A 520 11.81 -4.07 -7.83
CA TYR A 520 11.91 -2.61 -8.03
C TYR A 520 11.79 -1.86 -6.69
N PRO A 521 12.63 -2.12 -5.70
CA PRO A 521 12.44 -1.61 -4.34
C PRO A 521 12.41 -0.08 -4.28
N GLN A 522 13.23 0.61 -5.07
CA GLN A 522 13.29 2.08 -5.12
C GLN A 522 12.06 2.72 -5.78
N TYR A 523 11.37 1.98 -6.66
CA TYR A 523 10.24 2.49 -7.46
C TYR A 523 8.91 1.80 -7.12
N ALA A 524 8.88 0.93 -6.12
CA ALA A 524 7.70 0.13 -5.78
C ALA A 524 6.45 0.98 -5.58
N ALA A 525 6.55 2.09 -4.85
CA ALA A 525 5.43 3.00 -4.63
C ALA A 525 4.93 3.65 -5.93
N SER A 526 5.84 4.10 -6.81
CA SER A 526 5.47 4.68 -8.11
C SER A 526 4.80 3.64 -9.01
N ILE A 527 5.28 2.38 -9.00
CA ILE A 527 4.69 1.30 -9.79
C ILE A 527 3.30 0.94 -9.28
N PHE A 528 3.10 0.83 -7.96
CA PHE A 528 1.78 0.57 -7.39
C PHE A 528 0.80 1.70 -7.70
N THR A 529 1.24 2.96 -7.61
CA THR A 529 0.40 4.12 -7.96
C THR A 529 0.02 4.11 -9.45
N GLY A 530 0.97 3.79 -10.34
CA GLY A 530 0.69 3.63 -11.78
C GLY A 530 -0.25 2.46 -12.07
N ASN A 531 -0.08 1.34 -11.35
CA ASN A 531 -0.97 0.20 -11.44
C ASN A 531 -2.41 0.55 -11.01
N ASP A 532 -2.56 1.26 -9.89
CA ASP A 532 -3.88 1.67 -9.40
C ASP A 532 -4.59 2.58 -10.41
N LEU A 533 -3.88 3.53 -11.01
CA LEU A 533 -4.45 4.42 -12.03
C LEU A 533 -4.91 3.64 -13.26
N ILE A 534 -4.03 2.81 -13.84
CA ILE A 534 -4.32 2.07 -15.08
C ILE A 534 -5.46 1.07 -14.84
N ARG A 535 -5.41 0.35 -13.71
CA ARG A 535 -6.44 -0.60 -13.30
C ARG A 535 -7.80 0.06 -13.14
N SER A 536 -7.84 1.21 -12.48
CA SER A 536 -9.08 1.96 -12.22
C SER A 536 -9.63 2.62 -13.48
N ALA A 537 -8.77 3.16 -14.35
CA ALA A 537 -9.19 3.76 -15.61
C ALA A 537 -9.80 2.72 -16.56
N ILE A 538 -9.16 1.55 -16.70
CA ILE A 538 -9.69 0.46 -17.53
C ILE A 538 -10.99 -0.09 -16.93
N ALA A 539 -11.06 -0.25 -15.60
CA ALA A 539 -12.28 -0.71 -14.94
C ALA A 539 -13.44 0.28 -15.12
N ALA A 540 -13.19 1.59 -14.97
CA ALA A 540 -14.22 2.62 -15.21
C ALA A 540 -14.74 2.58 -16.66
N GLY A 541 -13.85 2.41 -17.64
CA GLY A 541 -14.24 2.22 -19.04
C GLY A 541 -15.05 0.94 -19.26
N CYS A 542 -14.66 -0.15 -18.61
CA CYS A 542 -15.37 -1.43 -18.73
C CYS A 542 -16.74 -1.43 -18.04
N ILE A 543 -16.94 -0.69 -16.95
CA ILE A 543 -18.27 -0.50 -16.33
C ILE A 543 -19.22 0.06 -17.38
N LEU A 544 -18.86 1.14 -18.06
CA LEU A 544 -19.72 1.79 -19.07
C LEU A 544 -19.89 0.95 -20.34
N ALA A 545 -18.91 0.13 -20.70
CA ALA A 545 -18.95 -0.70 -21.91
C ALA A 545 -19.60 -2.09 -21.68
N ALA A 546 -19.69 -2.55 -20.45
CA ALA A 546 -20.11 -3.91 -20.12
C ALA A 546 -21.57 -4.18 -20.49
N ARG A 547 -22.49 -3.31 -20.07
CA ARG A 547 -23.93 -3.48 -20.34
C ARG A 547 -24.26 -3.51 -21.82
N PRO A 548 -23.85 -2.56 -22.67
CA PRO A 548 -24.03 -2.63 -24.11
C PRO A 548 -23.40 -3.89 -24.73
N MET A 549 -22.22 -4.30 -24.27
CA MET A 549 -21.56 -5.51 -24.72
C MET A 549 -22.42 -6.77 -24.46
N PHE A 550 -22.93 -6.92 -23.23
CA PHE A 550 -23.73 -8.11 -22.86
C PHE A 550 -25.11 -8.12 -23.52
N ILE A 551 -25.73 -6.96 -23.74
CA ILE A 551 -27.01 -6.88 -24.46
C ILE A 551 -26.83 -7.25 -25.93
N ASN A 552 -25.79 -6.74 -26.61
CA ASN A 552 -25.60 -6.93 -28.04
C ASN A 552 -25.02 -8.33 -28.39
N LEU A 553 -24.07 -8.84 -27.61
CA LEU A 553 -23.42 -10.13 -27.87
C LEU A 553 -24.14 -11.30 -27.19
N GLY A 554 -24.95 -11.02 -26.17
CA GLY A 554 -25.43 -12.02 -25.21
C GLY A 554 -24.38 -12.34 -24.14
N VAL A 555 -24.86 -12.69 -22.93
CA VAL A 555 -24.00 -12.91 -21.75
C VAL A 555 -22.95 -13.98 -22.01
N HIS A 556 -23.33 -15.14 -22.57
CA HIS A 556 -22.41 -16.25 -22.79
C HIS A 556 -21.25 -15.89 -23.75
N LYS A 557 -21.51 -15.15 -24.84
CA LYS A 557 -20.46 -14.71 -25.76
C LYS A 557 -19.62 -13.60 -25.16
N GLY A 558 -20.24 -12.61 -24.50
CA GLY A 558 -19.54 -11.52 -23.85
C GLY A 558 -18.53 -12.01 -22.81
N VAL A 559 -18.96 -12.89 -21.91
CA VAL A 559 -18.04 -13.49 -20.91
C VAL A 559 -17.01 -14.41 -21.55
N THR A 560 -17.35 -15.12 -22.64
CA THR A 560 -16.37 -15.93 -23.39
C THR A 560 -15.25 -15.09 -23.99
N VAL A 561 -15.56 -13.89 -24.50
CA VAL A 561 -14.53 -12.93 -24.97
C VAL A 561 -13.61 -12.52 -23.83
N LEU A 562 -14.16 -12.17 -22.66
CA LEU A 562 -13.38 -11.82 -21.49
C LEU A 562 -12.50 -12.98 -20.99
N ALA A 563 -13.04 -14.21 -21.02
CA ALA A 563 -12.28 -15.42 -20.71
C ALA A 563 -11.14 -15.65 -21.70
N GLY A 564 -11.39 -15.45 -22.99
CA GLY A 564 -10.36 -15.54 -24.05
C GLY A 564 -9.23 -14.50 -23.84
N LEU A 565 -9.57 -13.27 -23.49
CA LEU A 565 -8.58 -12.25 -23.17
C LEU A 565 -7.74 -12.64 -21.93
N SER A 566 -8.36 -13.24 -20.91
CA SER A 566 -7.63 -13.68 -19.71
C SER A 566 -6.63 -14.81 -19.98
N VAL A 567 -6.83 -15.64 -21.03
CA VAL A 567 -5.86 -16.67 -21.46
C VAL A 567 -4.52 -16.06 -21.88
N MET A 568 -4.51 -14.84 -22.43
CA MET A 568 -3.26 -14.12 -22.74
C MET A 568 -2.42 -13.86 -21.47
N GLY A 569 -3.06 -13.73 -20.32
CA GLY A 569 -2.40 -13.60 -19.03
C GLY A 569 -1.57 -14.83 -18.66
N ILE A 570 -2.00 -16.04 -19.04
CA ILE A 570 -1.24 -17.29 -18.81
C ILE A 570 0.10 -17.19 -19.54
N ILE A 571 0.06 -16.84 -20.83
CA ILE A 571 1.26 -16.74 -21.67
C ILE A 571 2.21 -15.69 -21.09
N GLY A 572 1.68 -14.51 -20.75
CA GLY A 572 2.49 -13.41 -20.20
C GLY A 572 3.13 -13.77 -18.86
N THR A 573 2.39 -14.41 -17.95
CA THR A 573 2.92 -14.80 -16.64
C THR A 573 4.01 -15.88 -16.76
N LEU A 574 3.83 -16.85 -17.67
CA LEU A 574 4.85 -17.86 -17.97
C LEU A 574 6.10 -17.25 -18.62
N LEU A 575 5.94 -16.28 -19.52
CA LEU A 575 7.05 -15.54 -20.11
C LEU A 575 7.81 -14.73 -19.05
N MET A 576 7.10 -14.07 -18.12
CA MET A 576 7.73 -13.38 -17.01
C MET A 576 8.50 -14.34 -16.11
N TYR A 577 7.93 -15.49 -15.78
CA TYR A 577 8.63 -16.49 -14.97
C TYR A 577 9.91 -16.98 -15.63
N LYS A 578 9.88 -17.26 -16.94
CA LYS A 578 11.03 -17.79 -17.69
C LYS A 578 12.09 -16.75 -18.04
N TYR A 579 11.67 -15.54 -18.40
CA TYR A 579 12.55 -14.49 -18.94
C TYR A 579 12.68 -13.26 -18.03
N GLY A 580 12.01 -13.22 -16.89
CA GLY A 580 11.98 -12.07 -15.96
C GLY A 580 13.36 -11.59 -15.57
N LYS A 581 14.27 -12.49 -15.22
CA LYS A 581 15.66 -12.18 -14.92
C LYS A 581 16.36 -11.43 -16.08
N LYS A 582 16.14 -11.85 -17.32
CA LYS A 582 16.72 -11.18 -18.50
C LYS A 582 16.07 -9.82 -18.76
N LEU A 583 14.78 -9.69 -18.50
CA LEU A 583 14.05 -8.42 -18.64
C LEU A 583 14.52 -7.41 -17.60
N ARG A 584 14.63 -7.84 -16.33
CA ARG A 584 15.17 -6.99 -15.24
C ARG A 584 16.62 -6.53 -15.52
N ALA A 585 17.49 -7.43 -15.96
CA ALA A 585 18.88 -7.08 -16.30
C ALA A 585 19.00 -6.02 -17.40
N LYS A 586 17.97 -5.83 -18.24
CA LYS A 586 17.90 -4.78 -19.26
C LYS A 586 17.17 -3.52 -18.77
N SER A 587 16.45 -3.60 -17.67
CA SER A 587 15.72 -2.47 -17.09
C SER A 587 16.67 -1.50 -16.40
N LYS A 588 16.43 -0.20 -16.59
CA LYS A 588 17.13 0.85 -15.85
C LYS A 588 16.56 1.07 -14.44
N PHE A 589 15.45 0.43 -14.13
CA PHE A 589 14.67 0.62 -12.90
C PHE A 589 14.73 -0.58 -11.96
N ALA A 590 15.07 -1.77 -12.48
CA ALA A 590 15.19 -3.00 -11.70
C ALA A 590 16.56 -3.12 -11.01
N GLN A 591 16.57 -3.86 -9.91
CA GLN A 591 17.79 -4.28 -9.18
C GLN A 591 18.03 -5.77 -9.33
#